data_f5511e316289ea9813a31caedc67d6b2
#
_entry.id   f5511e316289ea9813a31caedc67d6b2
#
_cell.length_a   1.000
_cell.length_b   1.000
_cell.length_c   1.000
_cell.angle_alpha   90.00
_cell.angle_beta   90.00
_cell.angle_gamma   90.00
#
_symmetry.space_group_name_H-M   'P 1'
#
loop_
_entity.id
_entity.type
_entity.pdbx_description
1 polymer ?
#
loop_
_entity_poly.entity_id
_entity_poly.type
_entity_poly.pdbx_seq_one_letter_code
_entity_poly.pdbx_strand_id
1 'polypeptide(L)'
;MAARLRRDEDGRLEIYCDAQGVLLVEAETTAAIDDFGDFAPTLELRRLFWRYPHLSAVVASVPPFSLVTYFKCGGVSLGVGMQHHVADGASGLHFINAWSDVARGLDISLPPFIDRTLLRARDPPHPVFDHIEYKPPPAMKTPLQQQLQSSKPVGSDSAVAVSTVKLTRDQLSTLKGKSREDGNRISYSSYEMLAGHVWRSVCKARALPDDQETKLYIATDGRARLQPPLTPGYFGNVIFTTTPIAVAGDLMSKPTWFAASRIHDALIRMDNEYLRSALDYLELQPDLKVLVRGAHTFRCPNLGITSWARLPIHDADFGWGRPIFMGPGGIAYEGLSFIIPSSTNDGSMSVAIALPPEQMKVFQELFYDI
;
A
#
# COMPACT_ATOMS: atom_id res chain seq x y z
N MET A 1 -13.56 17.79 -0.92
CA MET A 1 -14.82 17.05 -1.18
C MET A 1 -15.42 16.65 0.17
N ALA A 2 -16.36 17.39 0.65
CA ALA A 2 -17.09 17.10 1.89
C ALA A 2 -18.27 16.18 1.55
N ALA A 3 -18.03 14.89 1.53
CA ALA A 3 -18.98 13.89 1.06
C ALA A 3 -19.08 12.72 2.04
N ARG A 4 -20.18 12.01 1.98
CA ARG A 4 -20.45 10.79 2.76
C ARG A 4 -20.61 9.61 1.82
N LEU A 5 -20.25 8.41 2.30
CA LEU A 5 -20.61 7.17 1.62
C LEU A 5 -22.01 6.76 2.10
N ARG A 6 -22.89 6.46 1.16
CA ARG A 6 -24.17 5.85 1.45
C ARG A 6 -24.48 4.74 0.42
N ARG A 7 -25.48 3.94 0.70
CA ARG A 7 -26.00 2.97 -0.29
C ARG A 7 -27.25 3.54 -0.91
N ASP A 8 -27.35 3.38 -2.23
CA ASP A 8 -28.57 3.65 -2.97
C ASP A 8 -29.62 2.55 -2.75
N GLU A 9 -30.76 2.65 -3.43
CA GLU A 9 -31.89 1.70 -3.33
C GLU A 9 -31.50 0.30 -3.79
N ASP A 10 -30.54 0.16 -4.72
CA ASP A 10 -30.02 -1.08 -5.22
C ASP A 10 -28.86 -1.64 -4.35
N GLY A 11 -28.50 -0.93 -3.28
CA GLY A 11 -27.43 -1.32 -2.36
C GLY A 11 -26.03 -0.98 -2.87
N ARG A 12 -25.88 -0.30 -3.99
CA ARG A 12 -24.59 0.20 -4.50
C ARG A 12 -24.05 1.32 -3.62
N LEU A 13 -22.73 1.37 -3.49
CA LEU A 13 -22.06 2.42 -2.72
C LEU A 13 -21.94 3.69 -3.57
N GLU A 14 -22.48 4.79 -3.08
CA GLU A 14 -22.38 6.10 -3.71
C GLU A 14 -21.70 7.13 -2.82
N ILE A 15 -21.13 8.15 -3.44
CA ILE A 15 -20.53 9.30 -2.76
C ILE A 15 -21.55 10.44 -2.77
N TYR A 16 -22.16 10.69 -1.63
CA TYR A 16 -23.15 11.73 -1.45
C TYR A 16 -22.50 13.06 -1.04
N CYS A 17 -22.55 14.04 -1.94
CA CYS A 17 -21.92 15.35 -1.76
C CYS A 17 -22.93 16.35 -1.16
N ASP A 18 -23.05 16.37 0.16
CA ASP A 18 -24.00 17.18 0.93
C ASP A 18 -23.38 18.40 1.62
N ALA A 19 -22.09 18.64 1.38
CA ALA A 19 -21.34 19.77 1.92
C ALA A 19 -21.31 19.85 3.47
N GLN A 20 -21.51 18.73 4.20
CA GLN A 20 -21.49 18.72 5.68
C GLN A 20 -20.09 18.99 6.29
N GLY A 21 -19.09 19.26 5.47
CA GLY A 21 -17.76 19.59 5.92
C GLY A 21 -16.90 18.37 6.23
N VAL A 22 -15.73 18.63 6.78
CA VAL A 22 -14.70 17.68 7.19
C VAL A 22 -14.40 17.90 8.67
N LEU A 23 -14.19 16.85 9.44
CA LEU A 23 -13.75 16.97 10.83
C LEU A 23 -12.28 17.41 10.85
N LEU A 24 -12.01 18.59 11.38
CA LEU A 24 -10.67 19.06 11.72
C LEU A 24 -10.50 19.00 13.24
N VAL A 25 -9.43 18.34 13.69
CA VAL A 25 -9.08 18.24 15.10
C VAL A 25 -7.70 18.85 15.31
N GLU A 26 -7.56 19.70 16.31
CA GLU A 26 -6.29 20.23 16.77
C GLU A 26 -5.89 19.55 18.07
N ALA A 27 -4.61 19.19 18.20
CA ALA A 27 -4.05 18.55 19.36
C ALA A 27 -2.67 19.12 19.68
N GLU A 28 -2.26 18.99 20.93
CA GLU A 28 -0.92 19.33 21.41
C GLU A 28 -0.27 18.11 22.06
N THR A 29 1.05 18.01 21.96
CA THR A 29 1.83 16.99 22.64
C THR A 29 3.07 17.59 23.31
N THR A 30 3.46 17.00 24.43
CA THR A 30 4.70 17.32 25.12
C THR A 30 5.94 16.67 24.48
N ALA A 31 5.74 15.79 23.50
CA ALA A 31 6.82 15.16 22.75
C ALA A 31 7.47 16.12 21.76
N ALA A 32 8.72 15.85 21.39
CA ALA A 32 9.38 16.45 20.24
C ALA A 32 9.20 15.54 19.02
N ILE A 33 9.36 16.09 17.81
CA ILE A 33 9.31 15.29 16.58
C ILE A 33 10.40 14.20 16.56
N ASP A 34 11.59 14.52 17.07
CA ASP A 34 12.73 13.61 17.13
C ASP A 34 12.49 12.39 18.04
N ASP A 35 11.53 12.45 18.97
CA ASP A 35 11.16 11.32 19.83
C ASP A 35 10.56 10.16 19.02
N PHE A 36 10.12 10.40 17.77
CA PHE A 36 9.53 9.39 16.87
C PHE A 36 10.54 8.74 15.92
N GLY A 37 11.83 9.07 16.05
CA GLY A 37 12.94 8.42 15.36
C GLY A 37 12.78 8.39 13.83
N ASP A 38 12.67 7.19 13.25
CA ASP A 38 12.53 6.95 11.82
C ASP A 38 11.08 7.03 11.32
N PHE A 39 10.15 7.47 12.16
CA PHE A 39 8.71 7.51 11.88
C PHE A 39 8.12 6.16 11.44
N ALA A 40 8.63 5.05 11.95
CA ALA A 40 8.03 3.75 11.71
C ALA A 40 6.53 3.79 12.09
N PRO A 41 5.63 3.27 11.26
CA PRO A 41 4.19 3.38 11.48
C PRO A 41 3.68 2.45 12.59
N THR A 42 4.20 2.68 13.80
CA THR A 42 3.88 2.00 15.05
C THR A 42 2.56 2.48 15.63
N LEU A 43 2.08 1.80 16.68
CA LEU A 43 0.92 2.25 17.45
C LEU A 43 1.16 3.61 18.12
N GLU A 44 2.40 3.92 18.47
CA GLU A 44 2.76 5.22 19.07
C GLU A 44 2.66 6.34 18.05
N LEU A 45 3.28 6.17 16.86
CA LEU A 45 3.12 7.10 15.75
C LEU A 45 1.65 7.26 15.36
N ARG A 46 0.90 6.16 15.36
CA ARG A 46 -0.53 6.18 15.04
C ARG A 46 -1.35 7.11 15.94
N ARG A 47 -0.93 7.33 17.19
CA ARG A 47 -1.62 8.26 18.11
C ARG A 47 -1.58 9.72 17.65
N LEU A 48 -0.61 10.09 16.81
CA LEU A 48 -0.55 11.42 16.19
C LEU A 48 -1.59 11.61 15.08
N PHE A 49 -2.16 10.53 14.56
CA PHE A 49 -3.11 10.55 13.45
C PHE A 49 -4.50 10.03 13.85
N TRP A 50 -4.60 9.30 14.97
CA TRP A 50 -5.81 8.59 15.36
C TRP A 50 -5.94 8.49 16.87
N ARG A 51 -6.67 9.40 17.48
CA ARG A 51 -6.80 9.43 18.94
C ARG A 51 -8.12 8.85 19.50
N TYR A 52 -9.07 8.48 18.66
CA TYR A 52 -10.39 8.04 19.09
C TYR A 52 -10.71 6.59 18.69
N PRO A 53 -10.44 5.60 19.57
CA PRO A 53 -10.81 4.21 19.30
C PRO A 53 -12.32 4.01 19.13
N HIS A 54 -13.15 4.90 19.69
CA HIS A 54 -14.60 4.87 19.53
C HIS A 54 -15.08 5.39 18.14
N LEU A 55 -14.27 6.11 17.40
CA LEU A 55 -14.56 6.47 16.03
C LEU A 55 -14.39 5.30 15.04
N SER A 56 -13.83 4.17 15.45
CA SER A 56 -13.69 3.00 14.57
C SER A 56 -15.05 2.46 14.10
N ALA A 57 -16.08 2.49 14.93
CA ALA A 57 -17.45 2.15 14.55
C ALA A 57 -18.15 3.27 13.76
N VAL A 58 -17.76 4.53 13.98
CA VAL A 58 -18.29 5.73 13.34
C VAL A 58 -17.60 6.00 12.00
N VAL A 59 -16.34 5.54 11.83
CA VAL A 59 -15.50 5.77 10.63
C VAL A 59 -16.03 5.10 9.37
N ALA A 60 -16.86 4.07 9.50
CA ALA A 60 -17.58 3.53 8.33
C ALA A 60 -18.57 4.56 7.71
N SER A 61 -18.96 5.58 8.48
CA SER A 61 -19.88 6.63 8.09
C SER A 61 -19.32 8.06 8.18
N VAL A 62 -18.06 8.23 8.65
CA VAL A 62 -17.44 9.56 8.88
C VAL A 62 -16.69 10.04 7.64
N PRO A 63 -16.77 11.36 7.37
CA PRO A 63 -16.03 12.04 6.30
C PRO A 63 -14.51 11.92 6.45
N PRO A 64 -13.76 12.37 5.45
CA PRO A 64 -12.35 12.65 5.64
C PRO A 64 -12.17 13.48 6.90
N PHE A 65 -11.20 13.09 7.72
CA PHE A 65 -10.83 13.86 8.91
C PHE A 65 -9.38 14.29 8.79
N SER A 66 -9.07 15.40 9.44
CA SER A 66 -7.70 15.89 9.56
C SER A 66 -7.38 16.15 11.02
N LEU A 67 -6.22 15.71 11.45
CA LEU A 67 -5.70 15.96 12.79
C LEU A 67 -4.39 16.73 12.67
N VAL A 68 -4.36 17.95 13.19
CA VAL A 68 -3.14 18.75 13.32
C VAL A 68 -2.62 18.58 14.74
N THR A 69 -1.36 18.14 14.90
CA THR A 69 -0.74 17.97 16.20
C THR A 69 0.46 18.90 16.31
N TYR A 70 0.46 19.78 17.30
CA TYR A 70 1.55 20.70 17.62
C TYR A 70 2.49 20.05 18.63
N PHE A 71 3.79 20.04 18.34
CA PHE A 71 4.83 19.47 19.18
C PHE A 71 5.49 20.52 20.04
N LYS A 72 5.99 20.12 21.21
CA LYS A 72 6.74 20.99 22.11
C LYS A 72 7.94 21.69 21.44
N CYS A 73 8.56 21.04 20.45
CA CYS A 73 9.70 21.59 19.70
C CYS A 73 9.29 22.64 18.64
N GLY A 74 8.00 22.97 18.51
CA GLY A 74 7.47 23.89 17.49
C GLY A 74 7.16 23.22 16.15
N GLY A 75 7.44 21.94 16.01
CA GLY A 75 7.07 21.18 14.82
C GLY A 75 5.57 20.85 14.78
N VAL A 76 5.07 20.46 13.60
CA VAL A 76 3.67 20.14 13.37
C VAL A 76 3.57 18.83 12.60
N SER A 77 2.60 17.99 12.94
CA SER A 77 2.19 16.86 12.09
C SER A 77 0.74 17.02 11.62
N LEU A 78 0.48 16.62 10.38
CA LEU A 78 -0.83 16.59 9.77
C LEU A 78 -1.21 15.13 9.47
N GLY A 79 -2.16 14.61 10.22
CA GLY A 79 -2.80 13.32 9.93
C GLY A 79 -4.03 13.53 9.05
N VAL A 80 -4.09 12.85 7.92
CA VAL A 80 -5.25 12.89 7.01
C VAL A 80 -5.84 11.49 6.88
N GLY A 81 -7.11 11.36 7.22
CA GLY A 81 -7.88 10.12 7.04
C GLY A 81 -8.89 10.28 5.92
N MET A 82 -8.90 9.34 4.98
CA MET A 82 -9.83 9.31 3.86
C MET A 82 -10.31 7.88 3.64
N GLN A 83 -11.60 7.72 3.35
CA GLN A 83 -12.15 6.42 2.96
C GLN A 83 -11.54 5.96 1.64
N HIS A 84 -10.90 4.79 1.64
CA HIS A 84 -10.22 4.28 0.45
C HIS A 84 -11.17 3.98 -0.72
N HIS A 85 -12.48 3.86 -0.47
CA HIS A 85 -13.50 3.78 -1.53
C HIS A 85 -13.61 5.08 -2.35
N VAL A 86 -13.18 6.21 -1.80
CA VAL A 86 -13.27 7.53 -2.44
C VAL A 86 -12.06 7.81 -3.32
N ALA A 87 -10.86 7.49 -2.86
CA ALA A 87 -9.61 7.86 -3.51
C ALA A 87 -8.49 6.86 -3.21
N ASP A 88 -7.68 6.58 -4.20
CA ASP A 88 -6.40 5.89 -4.04
C ASP A 88 -5.28 6.85 -3.62
N GLY A 89 -4.05 6.34 -3.51
CA GLY A 89 -2.90 7.14 -3.10
C GLY A 89 -2.63 8.35 -4.00
N ALA A 90 -2.75 8.19 -5.32
CA ALA A 90 -2.55 9.29 -6.27
C ALA A 90 -3.61 10.40 -6.10
N SER A 91 -4.87 10.01 -5.99
CA SER A 91 -5.96 10.97 -5.76
C SER A 91 -5.92 11.61 -4.38
N GLY A 92 -5.58 10.83 -3.35
CA GLY A 92 -5.43 11.35 -1.98
C GLY A 92 -4.32 12.40 -1.90
N LEU A 93 -3.18 12.15 -2.55
CA LEU A 93 -2.07 13.11 -2.61
C LEU A 93 -2.41 14.33 -3.47
N HIS A 94 -3.11 14.13 -4.59
CA HIS A 94 -3.62 15.26 -5.37
C HIS A 94 -4.47 16.19 -4.51
N PHE A 95 -5.35 15.63 -3.67
CA PHE A 95 -6.14 16.44 -2.72
C PHE A 95 -5.26 17.16 -1.69
N ILE A 96 -4.31 16.46 -1.04
CA ILE A 96 -3.46 17.04 -0.01
C ILE A 96 -2.59 18.15 -0.59
N ASN A 97 -1.97 17.94 -1.75
CA ASN A 97 -1.11 18.91 -2.41
C ASN A 97 -1.93 20.14 -2.88
N ALA A 98 -3.10 19.94 -3.50
CA ALA A 98 -3.99 21.04 -3.85
C ALA A 98 -4.48 21.83 -2.63
N TRP A 99 -4.77 21.13 -1.52
CA TRP A 99 -5.13 21.79 -0.26
C TRP A 99 -3.98 22.64 0.28
N SER A 100 -2.75 22.13 0.22
CA SER A 100 -1.58 22.92 0.65
C SER A 100 -1.37 24.17 -0.21
N ASP A 101 -1.62 24.10 -1.52
CA ASP A 101 -1.56 25.27 -2.41
C ASP A 101 -2.62 26.31 -2.03
N VAL A 102 -3.87 25.90 -1.87
CA VAL A 102 -4.96 26.79 -1.47
C VAL A 102 -4.70 27.42 -0.09
N ALA A 103 -4.14 26.66 0.85
CA ALA A 103 -3.78 27.19 2.18
C ALA A 103 -2.74 28.31 2.12
N ARG A 104 -1.91 28.32 1.08
CA ARG A 104 -0.94 29.42 0.80
C ARG A 104 -1.51 30.53 -0.09
N GLY A 105 -2.78 30.47 -0.44
CA GLY A 105 -3.41 31.45 -1.34
C GLY A 105 -3.07 31.24 -2.82
N LEU A 106 -2.59 30.05 -3.19
CA LEU A 106 -2.29 29.69 -4.58
C LEU A 106 -3.51 29.05 -5.25
N ASP A 107 -3.63 29.20 -6.55
CA ASP A 107 -4.65 28.52 -7.34
C ASP A 107 -4.34 27.02 -7.50
N ILE A 108 -5.40 26.23 -7.66
CA ILE A 108 -5.26 24.79 -7.97
C ILE A 108 -4.74 24.66 -9.40
N SER A 109 -3.50 24.22 -9.55
CA SER A 109 -2.81 24.07 -10.84
C SER A 109 -3.43 22.99 -11.73
N LEU A 110 -3.93 21.91 -11.12
CA LEU A 110 -4.59 20.80 -11.80
C LEU A 110 -5.93 20.51 -11.13
N PRO A 111 -7.06 20.97 -11.71
CA PRO A 111 -8.38 20.68 -11.16
C PRO A 111 -8.68 19.17 -11.13
N PRO A 112 -9.43 18.66 -10.12
CA PRO A 112 -9.82 17.26 -10.07
C PRO A 112 -10.83 16.94 -11.18
N PHE A 113 -10.56 15.86 -11.91
CA PHE A 113 -11.49 15.29 -12.88
C PHE A 113 -12.24 14.11 -12.24
N ILE A 114 -13.55 14.21 -12.09
CA ILE A 114 -14.35 13.31 -11.25
C ILE A 114 -15.32 12.39 -12.01
N ASP A 115 -15.25 12.32 -13.32
CA ASP A 115 -16.11 11.42 -14.08
C ASP A 115 -15.67 9.96 -13.91
N ARG A 116 -16.38 9.25 -13.03
CA ARG A 116 -16.10 7.85 -12.70
C ARG A 116 -16.70 6.87 -13.72
N THR A 117 -17.47 7.35 -14.69
CA THR A 117 -18.06 6.49 -15.74
C THR A 117 -16.99 5.92 -16.66
N LEU A 118 -15.81 6.54 -16.72
CA LEU A 118 -14.66 6.03 -17.49
C LEU A 118 -14.16 4.65 -17.05
N LEU A 119 -14.47 4.26 -15.82
CA LEU A 119 -14.12 2.95 -15.24
C LEU A 119 -15.31 2.00 -15.14
N ARG A 120 -16.40 2.26 -15.86
CA ARG A 120 -17.48 1.28 -15.97
C ARG A 120 -17.04 0.04 -16.75
N ALA A 121 -17.58 -1.09 -16.36
CA ALA A 121 -17.51 -2.32 -17.14
C ALA A 121 -18.11 -2.11 -18.54
N ARG A 122 -17.76 -2.96 -19.48
CA ARG A 122 -18.38 -3.04 -20.81
C ARG A 122 -19.85 -3.43 -20.68
N ASP A 123 -20.63 -3.13 -21.66
CA ASP A 123 -22.04 -3.54 -21.72
C ASP A 123 -22.28 -4.37 -23.01
N PRO A 124 -22.52 -5.69 -22.89
CA PRO A 124 -22.50 -6.50 -21.67
C PRO A 124 -21.07 -6.73 -21.12
N PRO A 125 -20.91 -6.98 -19.80
CA PRO A 125 -19.63 -7.34 -19.22
C PRO A 125 -19.10 -8.65 -19.81
N HIS A 126 -17.81 -8.66 -20.20
CA HIS A 126 -17.18 -9.83 -20.85
C HIS A 126 -15.75 -10.02 -20.37
N PRO A 127 -15.52 -10.64 -19.18
CA PRO A 127 -14.17 -10.96 -18.72
C PRO A 127 -13.55 -12.05 -19.58
N VAL A 128 -12.31 -11.80 -20.06
CA VAL A 128 -11.59 -12.70 -20.97
C VAL A 128 -10.34 -13.32 -20.34
N PHE A 129 -9.99 -12.92 -19.11
CA PHE A 129 -8.84 -13.44 -18.38
C PHE A 129 -9.26 -14.14 -17.09
N ASP A 130 -8.41 -15.06 -16.64
CA ASP A 130 -8.52 -15.64 -15.31
C ASP A 130 -7.93 -14.67 -14.28
N HIS A 131 -8.80 -13.97 -13.55
CA HIS A 131 -8.44 -12.95 -12.58
C HIS A 131 -8.00 -13.56 -11.25
N ILE A 132 -6.77 -14.10 -11.24
CA ILE A 132 -6.19 -14.80 -10.08
C ILE A 132 -6.05 -13.90 -8.85
N GLU A 133 -6.01 -12.58 -9.05
CA GLU A 133 -5.96 -11.57 -7.99
C GLU A 133 -7.21 -11.56 -7.10
N TYR A 134 -8.32 -12.04 -7.60
CA TYR A 134 -9.59 -12.14 -6.87
C TYR A 134 -9.85 -13.56 -6.32
N LYS A 135 -9.02 -14.53 -6.68
CA LYS A 135 -9.11 -15.89 -6.11
C LYS A 135 -8.54 -15.92 -4.68
N PRO A 136 -9.00 -16.87 -3.86
CA PRO A 136 -8.45 -17.06 -2.52
C PRO A 136 -6.92 -17.14 -2.54
N PRO A 137 -6.22 -16.54 -1.54
CA PRO A 137 -4.78 -16.64 -1.44
C PRO A 137 -4.33 -18.08 -1.12
N PRO A 138 -3.12 -18.47 -1.55
CA PRO A 138 -2.51 -19.72 -1.09
C PRO A 138 -2.52 -19.81 0.44
N ALA A 139 -2.88 -20.98 0.96
CA ALA A 139 -2.80 -21.30 2.38
C ALA A 139 -1.54 -22.13 2.67
N MET A 140 -1.11 -22.15 3.93
CA MET A 140 -0.02 -23.03 4.35
C MET A 140 -0.38 -24.49 4.15
N LYS A 141 0.48 -25.25 3.46
CA LYS A 141 0.28 -26.67 3.16
C LYS A 141 0.42 -27.57 4.39
N THR A 142 1.23 -27.18 5.35
CA THR A 142 1.54 -28.00 6.52
C THR A 142 1.17 -27.28 7.81
N PRO A 143 0.47 -27.95 8.76
CA PRO A 143 0.10 -27.37 10.07
C PRO A 143 1.28 -27.14 11.02
N LEU A 144 2.53 -27.28 10.60
CA LEU A 144 3.72 -27.27 11.44
C LEU A 144 3.83 -26.05 12.37
N GLN A 145 3.22 -24.95 12.03
CA GLN A 145 3.18 -23.77 12.93
C GLN A 145 1.98 -23.75 13.88
N GLN A 146 1.00 -24.62 13.72
CA GLN A 146 -0.07 -24.76 14.73
C GLN A 146 0.43 -25.38 16.03
N GLN A 147 1.51 -26.16 16.03
CA GLN A 147 2.08 -26.74 17.24
C GLN A 147 2.82 -25.71 18.11
N LEU A 148 3.36 -24.64 17.55
CA LEU A 148 3.96 -23.53 18.31
C LEU A 148 2.95 -22.46 18.73
N GLN A 149 1.78 -22.41 18.07
CA GLN A 149 0.69 -21.48 18.39
C GLN A 149 -0.44 -22.09 19.24
N SER A 150 -0.43 -23.41 19.44
CA SER A 150 -1.50 -24.14 20.14
C SER A 150 -1.54 -23.97 21.66
N SER A 151 -0.72 -23.08 22.24
CA SER A 151 -0.81 -22.73 23.65
C SER A 151 -1.53 -21.41 23.95
N LYS A 152 -2.11 -20.73 22.94
CA LYS A 152 -2.92 -19.54 23.16
C LYS A 152 -4.28 -19.65 22.46
N PRO A 153 -5.38 -19.20 23.10
CA PRO A 153 -6.72 -19.29 22.53
C PRO A 153 -6.80 -18.52 21.19
N VAL A 154 -7.51 -19.09 20.20
CA VAL A 154 -7.93 -18.41 18.99
C VAL A 154 -8.75 -17.19 19.38
N GLY A 155 -8.15 -16.01 19.39
CA GLY A 155 -8.80 -14.76 19.80
C GLY A 155 -7.86 -13.64 20.24
N SER A 156 -6.55 -13.91 20.43
CA SER A 156 -5.59 -12.84 20.67
C SER A 156 -4.96 -12.43 19.34
N ASP A 157 -5.11 -11.17 18.93
CA ASP A 157 -4.25 -10.52 17.96
C ASP A 157 -2.80 -10.84 18.33
N SER A 158 -2.16 -11.75 17.58
CA SER A 158 -0.73 -11.98 17.75
C SER A 158 -0.06 -10.66 17.49
N ALA A 159 0.68 -10.14 18.47
CA ALA A 159 1.33 -8.85 18.38
C ALA A 159 2.18 -8.80 17.10
N VAL A 160 1.82 -7.93 16.18
CA VAL A 160 2.55 -7.70 14.95
C VAL A 160 3.56 -6.59 15.22
N ALA A 161 4.84 -6.85 14.95
CA ALA A 161 5.86 -5.81 14.97
C ALA A 161 5.83 -5.06 13.63
N VAL A 162 5.92 -3.73 13.70
CA VAL A 162 6.10 -2.87 12.53
C VAL A 162 7.50 -2.29 12.58
N SER A 163 8.23 -2.37 11.49
CA SER A 163 9.58 -1.81 11.38
C SER A 163 9.78 -1.16 10.02
N THR A 164 10.67 -0.17 10.00
CA THR A 164 11.15 0.47 8.78
C THR A 164 12.62 0.09 8.58
N VAL A 165 12.94 -0.44 7.42
CA VAL A 165 14.31 -0.71 6.97
C VAL A 165 14.63 0.16 5.77
N LYS A 166 15.86 0.68 5.68
CA LYS A 166 16.26 1.65 4.66
C LYS A 166 17.43 1.12 3.85
N LEU A 167 17.33 1.18 2.52
CA LEU A 167 18.47 1.01 1.62
C LEU A 167 18.92 2.37 1.09
N THR A 168 20.23 2.60 1.15
CA THR A 168 20.88 3.73 0.52
C THR A 168 20.81 3.61 -1.01
N ARG A 169 21.08 4.70 -1.70
CA ARG A 169 21.19 4.72 -3.16
C ARG A 169 22.20 3.68 -3.68
N ASP A 170 23.35 3.55 -2.99
CA ASP A 170 24.40 2.62 -3.41
C ASP A 170 23.98 1.17 -3.19
N GLN A 171 23.33 0.85 -2.07
CA GLN A 171 22.76 -0.47 -1.83
C GLN A 171 21.68 -0.84 -2.85
N LEU A 172 20.81 0.11 -3.22
CA LEU A 172 19.83 -0.10 -4.30
C LEU A 172 20.50 -0.30 -5.66
N SER A 173 21.60 0.39 -5.94
CA SER A 173 22.38 0.22 -7.15
C SER A 173 23.05 -1.17 -7.19
N THR A 174 23.61 -1.62 -6.07
CA THR A 174 24.17 -2.97 -5.91
C THR A 174 23.09 -4.03 -6.14
N LEU A 175 21.93 -3.89 -5.47
CA LEU A 175 20.80 -4.79 -5.65
C LEU A 175 20.32 -4.83 -7.11
N LYS A 176 20.24 -3.67 -7.77
CA LYS A 176 19.89 -3.60 -9.19
C LYS A 176 20.95 -4.26 -10.08
N GLY A 177 22.22 -4.15 -9.73
CA GLY A 177 23.33 -4.81 -10.42
C GLY A 177 23.17 -6.33 -10.49
N LYS A 178 22.61 -6.95 -9.45
CA LYS A 178 22.33 -8.38 -9.40
C LYS A 178 21.33 -8.87 -10.47
N SER A 179 20.62 -7.96 -11.13
CA SER A 179 19.77 -8.33 -12.26
C SER A 179 20.53 -8.98 -13.43
N ARG A 180 21.85 -8.80 -13.50
CA ARG A 180 22.71 -9.32 -14.57
C ARG A 180 23.52 -10.57 -14.15
N GLU A 181 23.37 -11.06 -12.93
CA GLU A 181 24.02 -12.27 -12.48
C GLU A 181 23.58 -13.49 -13.30
N ASP A 182 24.42 -14.51 -13.34
CA ASP A 182 24.16 -15.80 -13.99
C ASP A 182 23.74 -15.70 -15.47
N GLY A 183 24.24 -14.67 -16.18
CA GLY A 183 24.00 -14.49 -17.61
C GLY A 183 22.59 -13.97 -17.96
N ASN A 184 21.82 -13.51 -17.00
CA ASN A 184 20.52 -12.91 -17.25
C ASN A 184 20.68 -11.64 -18.09
N ARG A 185 19.91 -11.53 -19.20
CA ARG A 185 19.95 -10.41 -20.14
C ARG A 185 18.85 -9.39 -19.94
N ILE A 186 17.85 -9.70 -19.10
CA ILE A 186 16.72 -8.81 -18.83
C ILE A 186 17.14 -7.82 -17.75
N SER A 187 16.91 -6.53 -18.02
CA SER A 187 17.12 -5.47 -17.04
C SER A 187 15.83 -5.19 -16.28
N TYR A 188 15.81 -5.48 -14.98
CA TYR A 188 14.70 -5.17 -14.09
C TYR A 188 14.84 -3.77 -13.50
N SER A 189 13.71 -3.12 -13.21
CA SER A 189 13.70 -1.83 -12.54
C SER A 189 14.17 -1.97 -11.08
N SER A 190 14.61 -0.87 -10.47
CA SER A 190 14.96 -0.85 -9.04
C SER A 190 13.79 -1.30 -8.16
N TYR A 191 12.56 -0.99 -8.57
CA TYR A 191 11.35 -1.44 -7.89
C TYR A 191 11.19 -2.97 -7.94
N GLU A 192 11.32 -3.59 -9.12
CA GLU A 192 11.17 -5.04 -9.29
C GLU A 192 12.25 -5.80 -8.49
N MET A 193 13.48 -5.30 -8.51
CA MET A 193 14.57 -5.89 -7.74
C MET A 193 14.36 -5.73 -6.23
N LEU A 194 13.94 -4.55 -5.75
CA LEU A 194 13.65 -4.32 -4.34
C LEU A 194 12.46 -5.15 -3.86
N ALA A 195 11.36 -5.14 -4.60
CA ALA A 195 10.17 -5.92 -4.27
C ALA A 195 10.46 -7.43 -4.27
N GLY A 196 11.25 -7.91 -5.24
CA GLY A 196 11.72 -9.30 -5.29
C GLY A 196 12.62 -9.66 -4.11
N HIS A 197 13.52 -8.76 -3.71
CA HIS A 197 14.38 -8.94 -2.55
C HIS A 197 13.57 -9.01 -1.25
N VAL A 198 12.59 -8.10 -1.06
CA VAL A 198 11.67 -8.12 0.09
C VAL A 198 10.90 -9.45 0.13
N TRP A 199 10.32 -9.88 -0.99
CA TRP A 199 9.57 -11.13 -1.06
C TRP A 199 10.41 -12.34 -0.68
N ARG A 200 11.62 -12.45 -1.26
CA ARG A 200 12.60 -13.49 -0.94
C ARG A 200 12.99 -13.48 0.55
N SER A 201 13.32 -12.30 1.09
CA SER A 201 13.74 -12.14 2.49
C SER A 201 12.61 -12.51 3.46
N VAL A 202 11.36 -12.16 3.14
CA VAL A 202 10.19 -12.57 3.94
C VAL A 202 9.97 -14.08 3.88
N CYS A 203 10.11 -14.73 2.71
CA CYS A 203 10.02 -16.20 2.61
C CYS A 203 11.06 -16.90 3.49
N LYS A 204 12.31 -16.41 3.47
CA LYS A 204 13.39 -16.91 4.34
C LYS A 204 13.10 -16.65 5.83
N ALA A 205 12.67 -15.44 6.19
CA ALA A 205 12.36 -15.07 7.58
C ALA A 205 11.21 -15.89 8.16
N ARG A 206 10.27 -16.30 7.31
CA ARG A 206 9.14 -17.17 7.65
C ARG A 206 9.51 -18.66 7.64
N ALA A 207 10.73 -19.01 7.21
CA ALA A 207 11.18 -20.40 7.03
C ALA A 207 10.14 -21.24 6.26
N LEU A 208 9.64 -20.72 5.13
CA LEU A 208 8.62 -21.41 4.35
C LEU A 208 9.15 -22.74 3.79
N PRO A 209 8.34 -23.81 3.78
CA PRO A 209 8.68 -25.06 3.10
C PRO A 209 9.01 -24.83 1.61
N ASP A 210 9.94 -25.57 1.07
CA ASP A 210 10.40 -25.42 -0.31
C ASP A 210 9.28 -25.55 -1.34
N ASP A 211 8.31 -26.41 -1.10
CA ASP A 211 7.16 -26.65 -1.99
C ASP A 211 5.96 -25.70 -1.74
N GLN A 212 6.09 -24.75 -0.78
CA GLN A 212 5.01 -23.83 -0.45
C GLN A 212 4.84 -22.77 -1.54
N GLU A 213 3.64 -22.64 -2.07
CA GLU A 213 3.28 -21.50 -2.91
C GLU A 213 3.09 -20.24 -2.06
N THR A 214 3.58 -19.13 -2.58
CA THR A 214 3.41 -17.78 -2.01
C THR A 214 2.97 -16.82 -3.10
N LYS A 215 2.08 -15.90 -2.75
CA LYS A 215 1.50 -14.91 -3.64
C LYS A 215 1.85 -13.51 -3.15
N LEU A 216 2.43 -12.72 -4.04
CA LEU A 216 2.71 -11.32 -3.77
C LEU A 216 1.60 -10.45 -4.37
N TYR A 217 1.03 -9.55 -3.58
CA TYR A 217 0.02 -8.60 -4.00
C TYR A 217 0.64 -7.22 -4.19
N ILE A 218 0.61 -6.69 -5.41
CA ILE A 218 1.20 -5.41 -5.78
C ILE A 218 0.10 -4.46 -6.22
N ALA A 219 0.01 -3.30 -5.57
CA ALA A 219 -0.86 -2.21 -6.01
C ALA A 219 -0.30 -1.59 -7.30
N THR A 220 -1.09 -1.63 -8.37
CA THR A 220 -0.69 -1.18 -9.72
C THR A 220 -1.64 -0.11 -10.23
N ASP A 221 -1.12 1.08 -10.52
CA ASP A 221 -1.91 2.18 -11.09
C ASP A 221 -2.27 1.89 -12.56
N GLY A 222 -3.56 1.94 -12.85
CA GLY A 222 -4.11 1.72 -14.18
C GLY A 222 -4.21 2.98 -15.05
N ARG A 223 -4.00 4.20 -14.49
CA ARG A 223 -4.30 5.46 -15.21
C ARG A 223 -3.63 5.56 -16.56
N ALA A 224 -2.34 5.25 -16.65
CA ALA A 224 -1.56 5.30 -17.87
C ALA A 224 -1.63 4.00 -18.69
N ARG A 225 -2.20 2.93 -18.12
CA ARG A 225 -2.29 1.60 -18.76
C ARG A 225 -3.59 1.40 -19.52
N LEU A 226 -4.64 2.09 -19.11
CA LEU A 226 -5.92 2.14 -19.83
C LEU A 226 -5.74 2.89 -21.16
N GLN A 227 -6.57 2.54 -22.14
CA GLN A 227 -6.62 3.21 -23.44
C GLN A 227 -8.05 3.65 -23.75
N PRO A 228 -8.25 4.96 -24.01
CA PRO A 228 -7.25 6.01 -23.82
C PRO A 228 -6.81 6.13 -22.35
N PRO A 229 -5.61 6.68 -22.06
CA PRO A 229 -5.18 6.99 -20.70
C PRO A 229 -6.21 7.91 -20.02
N LEU A 230 -6.38 7.76 -18.70
CA LEU A 230 -7.29 8.63 -17.99
C LEU A 230 -6.80 10.08 -17.99
N THR A 231 -7.76 10.98 -18.04
CA THR A 231 -7.51 12.43 -18.02
C THR A 231 -6.63 12.82 -16.82
N PRO A 232 -5.63 13.67 -16.99
CA PRO A 232 -4.87 14.22 -15.86
C PRO A 232 -5.80 14.79 -14.78
N GLY A 233 -5.44 14.57 -13.52
CA GLY A 233 -6.30 14.97 -12.39
C GLY A 233 -7.45 14.00 -12.09
N TYR A 234 -7.57 12.86 -12.77
CA TYR A 234 -8.62 11.89 -12.47
C TYR A 234 -8.63 11.51 -10.99
N PHE A 235 -9.75 11.76 -10.34
CA PHE A 235 -9.95 11.58 -8.91
C PHE A 235 -10.86 10.38 -8.61
N GLY A 236 -10.28 9.31 -8.13
CA GLY A 236 -10.96 8.06 -7.82
C GLY A 236 -9.98 6.92 -7.60
N ASN A 237 -10.47 5.70 -7.43
CA ASN A 237 -9.64 4.51 -7.37
C ASN A 237 -9.38 3.97 -8.78
N VAL A 238 -8.11 3.86 -9.14
CA VAL A 238 -7.64 3.23 -10.40
C VAL A 238 -6.54 2.21 -10.08
N ILE A 239 -6.54 1.69 -8.86
CA ILE A 239 -5.59 0.68 -8.43
C ILE A 239 -6.14 -0.70 -8.74
N PHE A 240 -5.42 -1.40 -9.58
CA PHE A 240 -5.57 -2.83 -9.84
C PHE A 240 -4.54 -3.59 -9.03
N THR A 241 -4.67 -4.91 -8.94
CA THR A 241 -3.70 -5.71 -8.22
C THR A 241 -3.00 -6.67 -9.14
N THR A 242 -1.69 -6.54 -9.20
CA THR A 242 -0.82 -7.53 -9.84
C THR A 242 -0.44 -8.60 -8.83
N THR A 243 -0.51 -9.86 -9.20
CA THR A 243 -0.28 -10.98 -8.28
C THR A 243 0.63 -12.04 -8.88
N PRO A 244 1.97 -11.85 -8.85
CA PRO A 244 2.89 -12.94 -9.13
C PRO A 244 2.77 -14.03 -8.07
N ILE A 245 2.87 -15.30 -8.52
CA ILE A 245 2.91 -16.49 -7.69
C ILE A 245 4.25 -17.19 -7.93
N ALA A 246 4.84 -17.72 -6.89
CA ALA A 246 6.05 -18.52 -6.96
C ALA A 246 6.09 -19.57 -5.84
N VAL A 247 6.92 -20.57 -6.02
CA VAL A 247 7.25 -21.55 -4.98
C VAL A 247 8.36 -20.97 -4.10
N ALA A 248 8.21 -21.09 -2.79
CA ALA A 248 9.15 -20.49 -1.82
C ALA A 248 10.59 -21.00 -1.98
N GLY A 249 10.79 -22.30 -2.23
CA GLY A 249 12.10 -22.89 -2.48
C GLY A 249 12.80 -22.24 -3.68
N ASP A 250 12.07 -21.95 -4.75
CA ASP A 250 12.61 -21.24 -5.91
C ASP A 250 13.03 -19.80 -5.56
N LEU A 251 12.21 -19.08 -4.80
CA LEU A 251 12.53 -17.73 -4.35
C LEU A 251 13.76 -17.68 -3.45
N MET A 252 13.91 -18.67 -2.57
CA MET A 252 15.00 -18.71 -1.59
C MET A 252 16.33 -19.18 -2.17
N SER A 253 16.31 -20.13 -3.13
CA SER A 253 17.51 -20.77 -3.68
C SER A 253 18.04 -20.12 -4.95
N LYS A 254 17.16 -19.64 -5.84
CA LYS A 254 17.55 -19.01 -7.11
C LYS A 254 18.10 -17.58 -6.89
N PRO A 255 18.83 -17.02 -7.86
CA PRO A 255 19.30 -15.63 -7.80
C PRO A 255 18.20 -14.62 -7.55
N THR A 256 18.51 -13.48 -6.95
CA THR A 256 17.52 -12.44 -6.58
C THR A 256 16.68 -11.96 -7.77
N TRP A 257 17.28 -11.90 -8.97
CA TRP A 257 16.56 -11.52 -10.18
C TRP A 257 15.42 -12.49 -10.54
N PHE A 258 15.41 -13.73 -10.06
CA PHE A 258 14.30 -14.66 -10.30
C PHE A 258 12.99 -14.13 -9.70
N ALA A 259 13.03 -13.63 -8.46
CA ALA A 259 11.86 -13.01 -7.85
C ALA A 259 11.41 -11.77 -8.63
N ALA A 260 12.37 -10.95 -9.09
CA ALA A 260 12.09 -9.78 -9.93
C ALA A 260 11.47 -10.19 -11.28
N SER A 261 11.88 -11.32 -11.88
CA SER A 261 11.29 -11.81 -13.14
C SER A 261 9.82 -12.18 -12.96
N ARG A 262 9.43 -12.82 -11.84
CA ARG A 262 8.02 -13.15 -11.56
C ARG A 262 7.16 -11.88 -11.44
N ILE A 263 7.71 -10.84 -10.81
CA ILE A 263 7.07 -9.53 -10.70
C ILE A 263 6.95 -8.88 -12.07
N HIS A 264 8.03 -8.86 -12.85
CA HIS A 264 8.08 -8.30 -14.20
C HIS A 264 7.04 -8.92 -15.13
N ASP A 265 7.01 -10.25 -15.21
CA ASP A 265 6.07 -10.99 -16.03
C ASP A 265 4.61 -10.71 -15.65
N ALA A 266 4.33 -10.52 -14.36
CA ALA A 266 3.00 -10.18 -13.87
C ALA A 266 2.63 -8.72 -14.20
N LEU A 267 3.57 -7.78 -14.09
CA LEU A 267 3.34 -6.36 -14.39
C LEU A 267 3.13 -6.09 -15.89
N ILE A 268 3.80 -6.82 -16.77
CA ILE A 268 3.64 -6.68 -18.23
C ILE A 268 2.21 -7.08 -18.63
N ARG A 269 1.63 -8.08 -18.00
CA ARG A 269 0.26 -8.53 -18.30
C ARG A 269 -0.82 -7.52 -17.94
N MET A 270 -0.51 -6.51 -17.12
CA MET A 270 -1.46 -5.48 -16.71
C MET A 270 -1.63 -4.40 -17.79
N ASP A 271 -2.03 -4.81 -18.99
CA ASP A 271 -2.35 -3.94 -20.10
C ASP A 271 -3.83 -3.50 -20.09
N ASN A 272 -4.24 -2.70 -21.08
CA ASN A 272 -5.62 -2.22 -21.19
C ASN A 272 -6.65 -3.35 -21.19
N GLU A 273 -6.39 -4.41 -21.96
CA GLU A 273 -7.36 -5.52 -22.10
C GLU A 273 -7.53 -6.28 -20.78
N TYR A 274 -6.44 -6.53 -20.06
CA TYR A 274 -6.49 -7.14 -18.75
C TYR A 274 -7.27 -6.27 -17.75
N LEU A 275 -7.00 -4.94 -17.74
CA LEU A 275 -7.67 -4.02 -16.81
C LEU A 275 -9.16 -3.88 -17.13
N ARG A 276 -9.54 -3.80 -18.42
CA ARG A 276 -10.96 -3.80 -18.83
C ARG A 276 -11.66 -5.09 -18.46
N SER A 277 -11.01 -6.23 -18.67
CA SER A 277 -11.51 -7.53 -18.27
C SER A 277 -11.71 -7.63 -16.74
N ALA A 278 -10.81 -7.03 -15.94
CA ALA A 278 -10.95 -7.00 -14.50
C ALA A 278 -12.19 -6.19 -14.05
N LEU A 279 -12.48 -5.07 -14.71
CA LEU A 279 -13.71 -4.30 -14.45
C LEU A 279 -14.96 -5.12 -14.77
N ASP A 280 -14.97 -5.81 -15.90
CA ASP A 280 -16.09 -6.70 -16.28
C ASP A 280 -16.26 -7.86 -15.29
N TYR A 281 -15.14 -8.45 -14.86
CA TYR A 281 -15.16 -9.51 -13.84
C TYR A 281 -15.80 -9.01 -12.54
N LEU A 282 -15.43 -7.81 -12.08
CA LEU A 282 -15.98 -7.24 -10.86
C LEU A 282 -17.48 -6.93 -10.99
N GLU A 283 -17.94 -6.44 -12.15
CA GLU A 283 -19.36 -6.14 -12.38
C GLU A 283 -20.24 -7.40 -12.31
N LEU A 284 -19.71 -8.54 -12.71
CA LEU A 284 -20.43 -9.82 -12.66
C LEU A 284 -20.45 -10.49 -11.27
N GLN A 285 -19.74 -9.93 -10.28
CA GLN A 285 -19.71 -10.55 -8.95
C GLN A 285 -20.99 -10.26 -8.17
N PRO A 286 -21.66 -11.29 -7.64
CA PRO A 286 -22.91 -11.12 -6.89
C PRO A 286 -22.70 -10.44 -5.54
N ASP A 287 -21.53 -10.59 -4.94
CA ASP A 287 -21.15 -9.93 -3.68
C ASP A 287 -19.67 -9.52 -3.71
N LEU A 288 -19.43 -8.22 -3.85
CA LEU A 288 -18.07 -7.66 -3.84
C LEU A 288 -17.38 -7.76 -2.48
N LYS A 289 -18.13 -7.98 -1.38
CA LYS A 289 -17.54 -8.07 -0.03
C LYS A 289 -16.60 -9.26 0.10
N VAL A 290 -16.86 -10.35 -0.60
CA VAL A 290 -16.02 -11.57 -0.60
C VAL A 290 -14.64 -11.32 -1.24
N LEU A 291 -14.53 -10.25 -2.07
CA LEU A 291 -13.31 -9.86 -2.74
C LEU A 291 -12.51 -8.80 -1.96
N VAL A 292 -13.06 -8.30 -0.85
CA VAL A 292 -12.39 -7.29 -0.03
C VAL A 292 -11.14 -7.89 0.61
N ARG A 293 -10.01 -7.25 0.36
CA ARG A 293 -8.74 -7.65 0.96
C ARG A 293 -8.68 -7.23 2.41
N GLY A 294 -8.15 -8.13 3.22
CA GLY A 294 -8.01 -7.94 4.65
C GLY A 294 -6.83 -8.75 5.20
N ALA A 295 -6.81 -8.96 6.49
CA ALA A 295 -5.75 -9.72 7.17
C ALA A 295 -5.47 -11.08 6.53
N HIS A 296 -6.49 -11.78 6.06
CA HIS A 296 -6.36 -13.10 5.41
C HIS A 296 -5.58 -13.06 4.10
N THR A 297 -5.55 -11.92 3.40
CA THR A 297 -4.92 -11.79 2.08
C THR A 297 -3.40 -11.79 2.16
N PHE A 298 -2.83 -11.06 3.13
CA PHE A 298 -1.40 -10.82 3.23
C PHE A 298 -0.71 -11.73 4.25
N ARG A 299 -1.50 -12.45 5.07
CA ARG A 299 -0.98 -13.40 6.05
C ARG A 299 -0.09 -14.45 5.37
N CYS A 300 0.90 -14.94 6.16
CA CYS A 300 1.74 -16.07 5.76
C CYS A 300 0.91 -17.17 5.06
N PRO A 301 1.34 -17.66 3.88
CA PRO A 301 2.64 -17.46 3.20
C PRO A 301 2.72 -16.24 2.26
N ASN A 302 1.67 -15.41 2.19
CA ASN A 302 1.52 -14.34 1.22
C ASN A 302 2.12 -13.01 1.70
N LEU A 303 2.22 -12.04 0.80
CA LEU A 303 2.79 -10.71 1.07
C LEU A 303 2.06 -9.65 0.25
N GLY A 304 1.96 -8.42 0.76
CA GLY A 304 1.49 -7.26 0.04
C GLY A 304 2.55 -6.16 -0.02
N ILE A 305 2.76 -5.57 -1.20
CA ILE A 305 3.66 -4.43 -1.39
C ILE A 305 2.90 -3.29 -2.08
N THR A 306 2.86 -2.14 -1.41
CA THR A 306 2.36 -0.88 -1.97
C THR A 306 3.53 0.09 -2.11
N SER A 307 3.81 0.54 -3.33
CA SER A 307 4.91 1.47 -3.58
C SER A 307 4.41 2.91 -3.69
N TRP A 308 4.99 3.79 -2.88
CA TRP A 308 4.81 5.23 -2.95
C TRP A 308 5.99 5.93 -3.65
N ALA A 309 6.95 5.17 -4.16
CA ALA A 309 8.20 5.68 -4.73
C ALA A 309 8.01 6.69 -5.88
N ARG A 310 6.87 6.64 -6.58
CA ARG A 310 6.54 7.55 -7.70
C ARG A 310 5.42 8.53 -7.38
N LEU A 311 4.93 8.53 -6.14
CA LEU A 311 3.90 9.44 -5.71
C LEU A 311 4.51 10.75 -5.20
N PRO A 312 3.86 11.91 -5.41
CA PRO A 312 4.36 13.22 -4.98
C PRO A 312 4.12 13.45 -3.47
N ILE A 313 4.64 12.52 -2.64
CA ILE A 313 4.35 12.48 -1.20
C ILE A 313 5.03 13.60 -0.40
N HIS A 314 6.04 14.25 -0.97
CA HIS A 314 6.77 15.33 -0.31
C HIS A 314 6.48 16.72 -0.93
N ASP A 315 5.43 16.85 -1.74
CA ASP A 315 5.14 18.12 -2.44
C ASP A 315 4.19 19.04 -1.67
N ALA A 316 3.45 18.51 -0.68
CA ALA A 316 2.58 19.33 0.15
C ALA A 316 3.39 20.31 1.01
N ASP A 317 3.20 21.61 0.77
CA ASP A 317 3.79 22.69 1.55
C ASP A 317 2.69 23.63 2.02
N PHE A 318 2.40 23.63 3.30
CA PHE A 318 1.38 24.48 3.93
C PHE A 318 1.90 25.86 4.33
N GLY A 319 3.08 26.26 3.84
CA GLY A 319 3.74 27.53 4.19
C GLY A 319 4.90 27.34 5.18
N TRP A 320 5.17 26.10 5.60
CA TRP A 320 6.27 25.77 6.52
C TRP A 320 7.44 25.03 5.84
N GLY A 321 7.39 24.88 4.52
CA GLY A 321 8.30 24.08 3.74
C GLY A 321 7.77 22.66 3.47
N ARG A 322 8.57 21.87 2.74
CA ARG A 322 8.23 20.49 2.40
C ARG A 322 8.24 19.59 3.65
N PRO A 323 7.40 18.56 3.72
CA PRO A 323 7.39 17.66 4.86
C PRO A 323 8.74 16.92 5.00
N ILE A 324 9.23 16.81 6.22
CA ILE A 324 10.44 16.02 6.54
C ILE A 324 10.18 14.53 6.43
N PHE A 325 8.93 14.12 6.58
CA PHE A 325 8.46 12.75 6.44
C PHE A 325 7.00 12.75 5.97
N MET A 326 6.66 11.80 5.10
CA MET A 326 5.29 11.38 4.83
C MET A 326 5.26 9.87 4.67
N GLY A 327 4.32 9.22 5.33
CA GLY A 327 4.18 7.77 5.31
C GLY A 327 2.81 7.29 5.77
N PRO A 328 2.56 5.98 5.78
CA PRO A 328 1.32 5.42 6.28
C PRO A 328 1.20 5.67 7.80
N GLY A 329 0.02 6.08 8.25
CA GLY A 329 -0.27 6.30 9.68
C GLY A 329 -0.35 5.01 10.50
N GLY A 330 -0.17 3.84 9.89
CA GLY A 330 -0.15 2.53 10.53
C GLY A 330 -0.25 1.41 9.50
N ILE A 331 0.29 0.24 9.82
CA ILE A 331 0.13 -0.98 9.01
C ILE A 331 -0.78 -1.94 9.77
N ALA A 332 -1.96 -2.19 9.21
CA ALA A 332 -3.03 -2.92 9.89
C ALA A 332 -2.87 -4.43 9.82
N TYR A 333 -2.15 -4.95 8.83
CA TYR A 333 -2.14 -6.39 8.52
C TYR A 333 -0.73 -6.94 8.47
N GLU A 334 -0.55 -8.13 9.07
CA GLU A 334 0.65 -8.94 8.88
C GLU A 334 0.93 -9.13 7.40
N GLY A 335 2.18 -9.02 6.98
CA GLY A 335 2.61 -9.21 5.60
C GLY A 335 2.31 -8.04 4.66
N LEU A 336 1.74 -6.93 5.14
CA LEU A 336 1.59 -5.72 4.34
C LEU A 336 2.85 -4.84 4.48
N SER A 337 3.31 -4.30 3.36
CA SER A 337 4.49 -3.43 3.33
C SER A 337 4.32 -2.24 2.38
N PHE A 338 5.09 -1.18 2.66
CA PHE A 338 5.12 0.06 1.88
C PHE A 338 6.56 0.40 1.51
N ILE A 339 6.78 0.72 0.23
CA ILE A 339 8.05 1.28 -0.24
C ILE A 339 7.89 2.81 -0.32
N ILE A 340 8.73 3.53 0.43
CA ILE A 340 8.63 4.97 0.67
C ILE A 340 9.93 5.64 0.22
N PRO A 341 9.90 6.66 -0.66
CA PRO A 341 11.10 7.39 -1.06
C PRO A 341 11.57 8.32 0.07
N SER A 342 12.86 8.65 0.07
CA SER A 342 13.43 9.62 0.99
C SER A 342 12.88 11.02 0.76
N SER A 343 12.65 11.77 1.83
CA SER A 343 12.26 13.18 1.78
C SER A 343 13.41 14.11 1.31
N THR A 344 14.66 13.69 1.50
CA THR A 344 15.84 14.45 1.07
C THR A 344 16.20 14.21 -0.40
N ASN A 345 15.46 13.36 -1.10
CA ASN A 345 15.70 13.00 -2.50
C ASN A 345 17.14 12.47 -2.78
N ASP A 346 17.74 11.84 -1.77
CA ASP A 346 19.07 11.23 -1.84
C ASP A 346 19.12 9.92 -2.62
N GLY A 347 17.97 9.49 -3.13
CA GLY A 347 17.82 8.24 -3.89
C GLY A 347 17.69 6.99 -3.00
N SER A 348 17.65 7.13 -1.67
CA SER A 348 17.36 6.03 -0.77
C SER A 348 15.87 5.69 -0.73
N MET A 349 15.55 4.44 -0.37
CA MET A 349 14.20 3.93 -0.20
C MET A 349 14.05 3.26 1.16
N SER A 350 12.93 3.49 1.81
CA SER A 350 12.54 2.78 3.02
C SER A 350 11.46 1.74 2.72
N VAL A 351 11.50 0.62 3.43
CA VAL A 351 10.45 -0.40 3.43
C VAL A 351 9.88 -0.47 4.84
N ALA A 352 8.64 0.01 5.01
CA ALA A 352 7.88 -0.19 6.23
C ALA A 352 7.07 -1.49 6.09
N ILE A 353 7.22 -2.42 7.02
CA ILE A 353 6.60 -3.75 6.94
C ILE A 353 6.08 -4.21 8.31
N ALA A 354 5.03 -5.00 8.29
CA ALA A 354 4.43 -5.62 9.47
C ALA A 354 4.63 -7.15 9.45
N LEU A 355 5.35 -7.69 10.43
CA LEU A 355 5.60 -9.12 10.59
C LEU A 355 5.49 -9.54 12.06
N PRO A 356 5.27 -10.83 12.37
CA PRO A 356 5.46 -11.35 13.73
C PRO A 356 6.87 -11.01 14.27
N PRO A 357 7.04 -10.70 15.57
CA PRO A 357 8.31 -10.22 16.12
C PRO A 357 9.52 -11.12 15.83
N GLU A 358 9.33 -12.44 15.89
CA GLU A 358 10.42 -13.40 15.62
C GLU A 358 10.86 -13.38 14.15
N GLN A 359 9.88 -13.25 13.23
CA GLN A 359 10.16 -13.13 11.81
C GLN A 359 10.78 -11.77 11.46
N MET A 360 10.38 -10.70 12.16
CA MET A 360 10.92 -9.37 11.94
C MET A 360 12.42 -9.29 12.20
N LYS A 361 12.92 -9.93 13.27
CA LYS A 361 14.36 -9.98 13.59
C LYS A 361 15.16 -10.58 12.44
N VAL A 362 14.72 -11.76 11.98
CA VAL A 362 15.39 -12.47 10.87
C VAL A 362 15.27 -11.67 9.56
N PHE A 363 14.11 -11.06 9.30
CA PHE A 363 13.90 -10.23 8.12
C PHE A 363 14.87 -9.04 8.08
N GLN A 364 15.06 -8.34 9.20
CA GLN A 364 15.97 -7.18 9.27
C GLN A 364 17.42 -7.56 8.94
N GLU A 365 17.89 -8.72 9.40
CA GLU A 365 19.21 -9.23 9.06
C GLU A 365 19.32 -9.57 7.57
N LEU A 366 18.36 -10.33 7.04
CA LEU A 366 18.34 -10.77 5.65
C LEU A 366 18.13 -9.62 4.64
N PHE A 367 17.48 -8.55 5.06
CA PHE A 367 17.21 -7.40 4.19
C PHE A 367 18.49 -6.67 3.78
N TYR A 368 19.51 -6.67 4.63
CA TYR A 368 20.81 -6.05 4.35
C TYR A 368 21.83 -7.03 3.75
N ASP A 369 21.51 -8.30 3.61
CA ASP A 369 22.30 -9.30 2.89
C ASP A 369 21.98 -9.21 1.39
N ILE A 370 22.59 -8.19 0.74
CA ILE A 370 22.36 -7.86 -0.67
C ILE A 370 23.40 -8.51 -1.55
#